data_94162a1129a27a23656b19fd6aeb7adb
#
_entry.id   94162a1129a27a23656b19fd6aeb7adb
#
_cell.length_a   1.000
_cell.length_b   1.000
_cell.length_c   1.000
_cell.angle_alpha   90.00
_cell.angle_beta   90.00
_cell.angle_gamma   90.00
#
_symmetry.space_group_name_H-M   'P 1'
#
loop_
_entity.id
_entity.type
_entity.pdbx_description
1 polymer ?
#
loop_
_entity_poly.entity_id
_entity_poly.type
_entity_poly.pdbx_seq_one_letter_code
_entity_poly.pdbx_strand_id
1 'polypeptide(L)'
;SGVFYRIFSRSKSVQSIKKKLEIKKDKYSTNGSKMQDLIGIRIVFYFLDDIHIFAEYLRKKEFYVEESNSERDLAKTEIKNIDLVNTVFMPTRLNFICRIPENLVADLQQQLMQVTEFDARLIDMTYEIQLRSVLSEGWHEVEHDLRYKCKDEPWWGYCKEESRFLNGIFATLETSERSMKELFSNIAYKNYKNKDWAAMMRNHFCLRFVDSSLEEWVINLFNNNNDIAKAYYRFDRSALIKVLCQSPITFKLRMMHVVFLINRMSNISDEITAKEKPTMKEILDNVIDLKQ
;
A
#
# COMPACT_ATOMS: atom_id res chain seq x y z
N SER A 1 -6.96 0.31 -11.29
CA SER A 1 -5.48 0.40 -11.37
C SER A 1 -4.75 -0.93 -11.59
N GLY A 2 -5.39 -2.11 -11.45
CA GLY A 2 -4.73 -3.40 -11.64
C GLY A 2 -3.79 -3.88 -10.52
N VAL A 3 -3.45 -3.06 -9.55
CA VAL A 3 -2.67 -3.47 -8.38
C VAL A 3 -3.48 -4.46 -7.52
N PHE A 4 -2.81 -5.47 -6.97
CA PHE A 4 -3.44 -6.43 -6.07
C PHE A 4 -3.52 -5.88 -4.66
N TYR A 5 -4.72 -5.59 -4.17
CA TYR A 5 -4.96 -5.13 -2.80
C TYR A 5 -6.34 -5.53 -2.28
N ARG A 6 -6.51 -5.42 -0.95
CA ARG A 6 -7.79 -5.49 -0.23
C ARG A 6 -7.91 -4.27 0.68
N ILE A 7 -9.14 -3.79 0.86
CA ILE A 7 -9.43 -2.67 1.77
C ILE A 7 -10.37 -3.17 2.86
N PHE A 8 -10.02 -2.82 4.10
CA PHE A 8 -10.85 -2.98 5.28
C PHE A 8 -11.05 -1.62 5.91
N SER A 9 -12.22 -1.39 6.48
CA SER A 9 -12.49 -0.17 7.23
C SER A 9 -13.16 -0.52 8.55
N ARG A 10 -12.87 0.26 9.58
CA ARG A 10 -13.52 0.16 10.88
C ARG A 10 -13.72 1.55 11.48
N SER A 11 -14.80 1.72 12.19
CA SER A 11 -14.98 2.83 13.13
C SER A 11 -14.77 2.34 14.56
N LYS A 12 -14.26 3.21 15.42
CA LYS A 12 -14.10 2.90 16.83
C LYS A 12 -15.46 2.97 17.52
N SER A 13 -15.81 1.96 18.30
CA SER A 13 -17.06 1.99 19.10
C SER A 13 -16.99 3.09 20.16
N VAL A 14 -18.15 3.64 20.54
CA VAL A 14 -18.30 4.67 21.58
C VAL A 14 -17.62 4.23 22.89
N GLN A 15 -17.81 2.97 23.30
CA GLN A 15 -17.16 2.41 24.49
C GLN A 15 -15.63 2.41 24.38
N SER A 16 -15.07 2.08 23.20
CA SER A 16 -13.62 2.09 22.96
C SER A 16 -13.06 3.51 22.97
N ILE A 17 -13.82 4.49 22.47
CA ILE A 17 -13.46 5.90 22.52
C ILE A 17 -13.36 6.36 23.97
N LYS A 18 -14.44 6.14 24.74
CA LYS A 18 -14.53 6.50 26.15
C LYS A 18 -13.37 5.91 26.96
N LYS A 19 -13.17 4.60 26.86
CA LYS A 19 -12.07 3.90 27.55
C LYS A 19 -10.70 4.48 27.19
N LYS A 20 -10.47 4.80 25.91
CA LYS A 20 -9.19 5.38 25.46
C LYS A 20 -8.97 6.80 25.99
N LEU A 21 -10.02 7.63 26.01
CA LEU A 21 -9.95 9.00 26.56
C LEU A 21 -9.76 8.97 28.09
N GLU A 22 -10.36 8.02 28.81
CA GLU A 22 -10.17 7.85 30.25
C GLU A 22 -8.74 7.41 30.61
N ILE A 23 -8.21 6.40 29.90
CA ILE A 23 -6.83 5.89 30.14
C ILE A 23 -5.77 6.93 29.82
N LYS A 24 -6.00 7.76 28.78
CA LYS A 24 -5.04 8.74 28.27
C LYS A 24 -5.49 10.18 28.54
N LYS A 25 -6.08 10.45 29.70
CA LYS A 25 -6.57 11.79 30.08
C LYS A 25 -5.50 12.88 29.97
N ASP A 26 -4.27 12.57 30.37
CA ASP A 26 -3.16 13.51 30.33
C ASP A 26 -2.65 13.81 28.92
N LYS A 27 -2.99 12.94 27.94
CA LYS A 27 -2.56 13.09 26.54
C LYS A 27 -3.52 13.96 25.74
N TYR A 28 -4.84 13.85 26.00
CA TYR A 28 -5.85 14.51 25.17
C TYR A 28 -6.45 15.73 25.88
N SER A 29 -6.47 16.86 25.18
CA SER A 29 -7.08 18.09 25.68
C SER A 29 -7.73 18.90 24.57
N THR A 30 -8.69 19.75 24.90
CA THR A 30 -9.42 20.57 23.92
C THR A 30 -8.53 21.57 23.19
N ASN A 31 -7.46 22.02 23.84
CA ASN A 31 -6.48 22.99 23.29
C ASN A 31 -5.13 22.34 22.94
N GLY A 32 -5.03 21.01 23.02
CA GLY A 32 -3.80 20.26 22.75
C GLY A 32 -4.02 19.09 21.82
N SER A 33 -3.37 17.97 22.10
CA SER A 33 -3.52 16.77 21.28
C SER A 33 -4.93 16.22 21.34
N LYS A 34 -5.46 15.82 20.19
CA LYS A 34 -6.77 15.18 20.04
C LYS A 34 -6.63 13.74 19.58
N MET A 35 -7.67 12.94 19.74
CA MET A 35 -7.69 11.57 19.29
C MET A 35 -7.92 11.50 17.78
N GLN A 36 -6.99 10.90 17.02
CA GLN A 36 -6.94 10.90 15.55
C GLN A 36 -7.42 9.59 14.91
N ASP A 37 -7.67 8.54 15.68
CA ASP A 37 -7.94 7.19 15.18
C ASP A 37 -9.40 6.75 15.35
N LEU A 38 -10.34 7.67 15.12
CA LEU A 38 -11.79 7.39 15.15
C LEU A 38 -12.19 6.42 14.03
N ILE A 39 -11.68 6.66 12.84
CA ILE A 39 -11.90 5.83 11.64
C ILE A 39 -10.55 5.29 11.19
N GLY A 40 -10.49 3.99 10.96
CA GLY A 40 -9.31 3.30 10.43
C GLY A 40 -9.63 2.66 9.08
N ILE A 41 -8.77 2.89 8.10
CA ILE A 41 -8.78 2.21 6.80
C ILE A 41 -7.50 1.39 6.73
N ARG A 42 -7.61 0.10 6.42
CA ARG A 42 -6.47 -0.78 6.22
C ARG A 42 -6.43 -1.23 4.77
N ILE A 43 -5.28 -0.99 4.12
CA ILE A 43 -5.03 -1.40 2.74
C ILE A 43 -3.95 -2.47 2.78
N VAL A 44 -4.32 -3.69 2.36
CA VAL A 44 -3.44 -4.86 2.37
C VAL A 44 -3.01 -5.15 0.94
N PHE A 45 -1.73 -4.95 0.65
CA PHE A 45 -1.13 -5.20 -0.66
C PHE A 45 -0.58 -6.62 -0.74
N TYR A 46 -0.55 -7.18 -1.94
CA TYR A 46 0.03 -8.52 -2.16
C TYR A 46 1.54 -8.48 -2.37
N PHE A 47 2.10 -7.32 -2.75
CA PHE A 47 3.54 -7.14 -2.93
C PHE A 47 4.03 -5.96 -2.09
N LEU A 48 5.17 -6.15 -1.43
CA LEU A 48 5.75 -5.16 -0.52
C LEU A 48 6.10 -3.84 -1.24
N ASP A 49 6.59 -3.91 -2.47
CA ASP A 49 6.94 -2.72 -3.24
C ASP A 49 5.74 -1.80 -3.51
N ASP A 50 4.53 -2.40 -3.67
CA ASP A 50 3.31 -1.63 -3.92
C ASP A 50 2.94 -0.76 -2.72
N ILE A 51 3.29 -1.20 -1.51
CA ILE A 51 3.15 -0.42 -0.28
C ILE A 51 3.97 0.87 -0.36
N HIS A 52 5.24 0.77 -0.75
CA HIS A 52 6.13 1.93 -0.85
C HIS A 52 5.68 2.92 -1.91
N ILE A 53 5.26 2.41 -3.08
CA ILE A 53 4.74 3.25 -4.17
C ILE A 53 3.47 3.99 -3.73
N PHE A 54 2.57 3.28 -3.05
CA PHE A 54 1.33 3.88 -2.56
C PHE A 54 1.56 4.86 -1.41
N ALA A 55 2.53 4.58 -0.52
CA ALA A 55 2.97 5.51 0.52
C ALA A 55 3.50 6.82 -0.07
N GLU A 56 4.34 6.76 -1.11
CA GLU A 56 4.81 7.95 -1.84
C GLU A 56 3.65 8.74 -2.46
N TYR A 57 2.64 8.03 -2.98
CA TYR A 57 1.44 8.66 -3.52
C TYR A 57 0.63 9.38 -2.44
N LEU A 58 0.42 8.75 -1.26
CA LEU A 58 -0.33 9.36 -0.15
C LEU A 58 0.35 10.63 0.37
N ARG A 59 1.68 10.62 0.53
CA ARG A 59 2.44 11.79 1.03
C ARG A 59 2.28 13.05 0.17
N LYS A 60 1.90 12.90 -1.09
CA LYS A 60 1.68 14.00 -2.04
C LYS A 60 0.24 14.53 -2.06
N LYS A 61 -0.67 13.92 -1.29
CA LYS A 61 -2.08 14.31 -1.29
C LYS A 61 -2.36 15.40 -0.28
N GLU A 62 -3.24 16.33 -0.64
CA GLU A 62 -3.64 17.46 0.19
C GLU A 62 -4.28 17.03 1.54
N PHE A 63 -4.93 15.87 1.55
CA PHE A 63 -5.52 15.31 2.77
C PHE A 63 -4.51 14.65 3.71
N TYR A 64 -3.26 14.45 3.29
CA TYR A 64 -2.21 13.93 4.16
C TYR A 64 -1.85 14.94 5.26
N VAL A 65 -1.71 14.46 6.49
CA VAL A 65 -1.32 15.27 7.64
C VAL A 65 0.06 14.87 8.13
N GLU A 66 0.19 13.61 8.56
CA GLU A 66 1.42 13.09 9.14
C GLU A 66 1.51 11.56 9.00
N GLU A 67 2.70 11.03 9.18
CA GLU A 67 2.98 9.61 9.25
C GLU A 67 3.22 9.20 10.70
N SER A 68 2.34 8.35 11.20
CA SER A 68 2.47 7.76 12.55
C SER A 68 3.27 6.46 12.43
N ASN A 69 4.59 6.55 12.57
CA ASN A 69 5.46 5.38 12.64
C ASN A 69 5.76 5.05 14.09
N SER A 70 5.27 3.91 14.56
CA SER A 70 5.60 3.40 15.90
C SER A 70 7.11 3.14 16.10
N GLU A 71 7.87 2.96 15.02
CA GLU A 71 9.32 2.79 15.06
C GLU A 71 10.08 4.05 15.47
N ARG A 72 9.63 5.25 15.04
CA ARG A 72 10.27 6.50 15.44
C ARG A 72 10.08 6.80 16.93
N ASP A 73 8.98 6.38 17.50
CA ASP A 73 8.70 6.60 18.92
C ASP A 73 9.50 5.63 19.82
N LEU A 74 9.71 4.38 19.40
CA LEU A 74 10.56 3.42 20.09
C LEU A 74 12.05 3.79 19.96
N ALA A 75 12.50 4.23 18.78
CA ALA A 75 13.87 4.69 18.57
C ALA A 75 14.20 5.97 19.34
N LYS A 76 13.22 6.84 19.60
CA LYS A 76 13.41 8.06 20.41
C LYS A 76 13.48 7.77 21.90
N THR A 77 12.87 6.67 22.38
CA THR A 77 12.70 6.44 23.83
C THR A 77 13.74 5.48 24.41
N GLU A 78 14.27 4.52 23.65
CA GLU A 78 15.10 3.45 24.23
C GLU A 78 16.40 3.09 23.49
N ILE A 79 16.61 3.53 22.26
CA ILE A 79 17.79 3.11 21.48
C ILE A 79 18.60 4.34 21.04
N LYS A 80 19.56 4.77 21.89
CA LYS A 80 20.59 5.75 21.52
C LYS A 80 21.66 5.21 20.57
N ASN A 81 21.55 3.97 20.09
CA ASN A 81 22.53 3.30 19.25
C ASN A 81 21.90 2.91 17.90
N ILE A 82 22.26 3.63 16.84
CA ILE A 82 21.82 3.44 15.46
C ILE A 82 22.09 2.00 14.95
N ASP A 83 23.10 1.32 15.47
CA ASP A 83 23.47 -0.04 15.07
C ASP A 83 22.45 -1.10 15.50
N LEU A 84 21.72 -0.88 16.60
CA LEU A 84 20.68 -1.81 17.07
C LEU A 84 19.41 -1.75 16.22
N VAL A 85 19.06 -0.60 15.64
CA VAL A 85 17.89 -0.46 14.77
C VAL A 85 18.04 -1.31 13.49
N ASN A 86 19.25 -1.42 12.97
CA ASN A 86 19.54 -2.21 11.77
C ASN A 86 19.69 -3.72 12.03
N THR A 87 19.82 -4.13 13.29
CA THR A 87 20.04 -5.53 13.70
C THR A 87 18.79 -6.21 14.25
N VAL A 88 17.71 -5.46 14.51
CA VAL A 88 16.46 -6.01 15.06
C VAL A 88 15.39 -6.01 13.98
N PHE A 89 14.87 -7.20 13.65
CA PHE A 89 13.68 -7.32 12.82
C PHE A 89 12.46 -6.77 13.59
N MET A 90 12.05 -5.56 13.25
CA MET A 90 10.86 -4.93 13.79
C MET A 90 9.82 -4.75 12.68
N PRO A 91 8.54 -5.01 12.97
CA PRO A 91 7.48 -4.87 11.97
C PRO A 91 7.36 -3.42 11.52
N THR A 92 7.55 -3.18 10.23
CA THR A 92 7.33 -1.85 9.63
C THR A 92 5.84 -1.56 9.59
N ARG A 93 5.39 -0.63 10.40
CA ARG A 93 4.00 -0.16 10.41
C ARG A 93 3.93 1.20 9.72
N LEU A 94 3.39 1.22 8.50
CA LEU A 94 3.13 2.45 7.78
C LEU A 94 1.68 2.89 8.04
N ASN A 95 1.53 3.86 8.92
CA ASN A 95 0.25 4.45 9.27
C ASN A 95 0.26 5.94 8.91
N PHE A 96 -0.76 6.38 8.20
CA PHE A 96 -0.93 7.75 7.73
C PHE A 96 -2.15 8.36 8.38
N ILE A 97 -2.00 9.55 8.95
CA ILE A 97 -3.11 10.37 9.42
C ILE A 97 -3.53 11.28 8.29
N CYS A 98 -4.81 11.25 7.97
CA CYS A 98 -5.40 11.95 6.84
C CYS A 98 -6.61 12.78 7.31
N ARG A 99 -6.83 13.95 6.71
CA ARG A 99 -7.99 14.80 7.00
C ARG A 99 -9.27 14.22 6.41
N ILE A 100 -10.35 14.29 7.16
CA ILE A 100 -11.68 14.00 6.65
C ILE A 100 -12.05 15.11 5.64
N PRO A 101 -12.66 14.77 4.49
CA PRO A 101 -13.14 15.76 3.54
C PRO A 101 -14.06 16.82 4.19
N GLU A 102 -13.85 18.08 3.87
CA GLU A 102 -14.55 19.22 4.53
C GLU A 102 -16.07 19.09 4.46
N ASN A 103 -16.60 18.59 3.36
CA ASN A 103 -18.03 18.36 3.18
C ASN A 103 -18.64 17.34 4.16
N LEU A 104 -17.83 16.48 4.80
CA LEU A 104 -18.26 15.47 5.77
C LEU A 104 -17.99 15.89 7.23
N VAL A 105 -17.16 16.92 7.44
CA VAL A 105 -16.75 17.34 8.79
C VAL A 105 -17.92 17.83 9.62
N ALA A 106 -18.79 18.67 9.05
CA ALA A 106 -19.92 19.24 9.78
C ALA A 106 -20.91 18.16 10.25
N ASP A 107 -21.26 17.22 9.38
CA ASP A 107 -22.18 16.13 9.71
C ASP A 107 -21.59 15.21 10.79
N LEU A 108 -20.30 14.88 10.67
CA LEU A 108 -19.62 14.04 11.66
C LEU A 108 -19.53 14.74 13.02
N GLN A 109 -19.21 16.04 13.05
CA GLN A 109 -19.18 16.84 14.28
C GLN A 109 -20.55 16.89 14.95
N GLN A 110 -21.62 17.09 14.19
CA GLN A 110 -22.98 17.10 14.70
C GLN A 110 -23.35 15.74 15.32
N GLN A 111 -23.02 14.63 14.67
CA GLN A 111 -23.24 13.29 15.18
C GLN A 111 -22.45 13.03 16.47
N LEU A 112 -21.20 13.42 16.53
CA LEU A 112 -20.35 13.28 17.71
C LEU A 112 -20.82 14.09 18.90
N MET A 113 -21.37 15.31 18.67
CA MET A 113 -21.94 16.16 19.73
C MET A 113 -23.21 15.57 20.37
N GLN A 114 -23.89 14.66 19.68
CA GLN A 114 -25.06 13.95 20.24
C GLN A 114 -24.63 12.81 21.20
N VAL A 115 -23.36 12.41 21.18
CA VAL A 115 -22.84 11.41 22.09
C VAL A 115 -22.49 12.05 23.42
N THR A 116 -23.20 11.68 24.49
CA THR A 116 -23.04 12.24 25.83
C THR A 116 -21.99 11.53 26.69
N GLU A 117 -21.43 10.43 26.21
CA GLU A 117 -20.53 9.58 26.96
C GLU A 117 -19.09 10.08 27.01
N PHE A 118 -18.72 11.04 26.15
CA PHE A 118 -17.40 11.67 26.12
C PHE A 118 -17.49 13.07 25.50
N ASP A 119 -16.44 13.87 25.70
CA ASP A 119 -16.34 15.20 25.09
C ASP A 119 -15.86 15.09 23.63
N ALA A 120 -16.75 15.36 22.67
CA ALA A 120 -16.47 15.30 21.23
C ALA A 120 -15.34 16.25 20.79
N ARG A 121 -15.04 17.32 21.56
CA ARG A 121 -13.95 18.28 21.29
C ARG A 121 -12.57 17.64 21.45
N LEU A 122 -12.45 16.48 22.10
CA LEU A 122 -11.22 15.70 22.26
C LEU A 122 -10.90 14.84 21.03
N ILE A 123 -11.78 14.83 20.01
CA ILE A 123 -11.63 14.05 18.78
C ILE A 123 -11.18 14.96 17.65
N ASP A 124 -10.18 14.51 16.89
CA ASP A 124 -9.74 15.17 15.66
C ASP A 124 -10.56 14.70 14.46
N MET A 125 -10.79 15.59 13.48
CA MET A 125 -11.48 15.27 12.22
C MET A 125 -10.51 14.66 11.23
N THR A 126 -9.93 13.54 11.64
CA THR A 126 -8.96 12.76 10.85
C THR A 126 -9.33 11.29 10.82
N TYR A 127 -8.72 10.56 9.90
CA TYR A 127 -8.79 9.11 9.82
C TYR A 127 -7.39 8.53 9.60
N GLU A 128 -7.20 7.29 10.01
CA GLU A 128 -5.93 6.58 9.85
C GLU A 128 -5.97 5.64 8.65
N ILE A 129 -4.96 5.71 7.76
CA ILE A 129 -4.71 4.70 6.74
C ILE A 129 -3.54 3.84 7.18
N GLN A 130 -3.75 2.52 7.29
CA GLN A 130 -2.73 1.53 7.60
C GLN A 130 -2.37 0.75 6.34
N LEU A 131 -1.10 0.76 5.94
CA LEU A 131 -0.59 -0.04 4.83
C LEU A 131 0.06 -1.30 5.37
N ARG A 132 -0.30 -2.45 4.82
CA ARG A 132 0.17 -3.78 5.21
C ARG A 132 0.43 -4.63 3.98
N SER A 133 1.28 -5.63 4.13
CA SER A 133 1.39 -6.73 3.15
C SER A 133 0.48 -7.89 3.54
N VAL A 134 0.13 -8.73 2.59
CA VAL A 134 -0.76 -9.87 2.81
C VAL A 134 -0.19 -10.90 3.79
N LEU A 135 1.13 -11.10 3.81
CA LEU A 135 1.76 -12.04 4.74
C LEU A 135 1.95 -11.41 6.13
N SER A 136 2.26 -10.13 6.20
CA SER A 136 2.42 -9.44 7.49
C SER A 136 1.10 -9.17 8.20
N GLU A 137 -0.01 -9.09 7.46
CA GLU A 137 -1.32 -8.77 8.03
C GLU A 137 -1.76 -9.79 9.10
N GLY A 138 -1.70 -11.08 8.79
CA GLY A 138 -2.06 -12.13 9.74
C GLY A 138 -1.20 -12.10 11.00
N TRP A 139 0.10 -11.86 10.86
CA TRP A 139 1.00 -11.72 11.99
C TRP A 139 0.65 -10.49 12.85
N HIS A 140 0.33 -9.35 12.22
CA HIS A 140 -0.04 -8.14 12.93
C HIS A 140 -1.34 -8.32 13.75
N GLU A 141 -2.32 -9.04 13.25
CA GLU A 141 -3.55 -9.34 14.00
C GLU A 141 -3.25 -10.19 15.25
N VAL A 142 -2.45 -11.26 15.08
CA VAL A 142 -2.04 -12.12 16.20
C VAL A 142 -1.19 -11.34 17.21
N GLU A 143 -0.20 -10.60 16.75
CA GLU A 143 0.68 -9.79 17.61
C GLU A 143 -0.11 -8.73 18.39
N HIS A 144 -1.03 -8.05 17.72
CA HIS A 144 -1.83 -7.01 18.36
C HIS A 144 -2.73 -7.57 19.45
N ASP A 145 -3.39 -8.70 19.21
CA ASP A 145 -4.38 -9.24 20.14
C ASP A 145 -3.77 -10.07 21.27
N LEU A 146 -2.71 -10.82 20.98
CA LEU A 146 -2.12 -11.75 21.95
C LEU A 146 -0.83 -11.24 22.62
N ARG A 147 -0.16 -10.23 22.06
CA ARG A 147 1.03 -9.62 22.67
C ARG A 147 0.80 -8.16 23.04
N TYR A 148 0.49 -7.29 22.09
CA TYR A 148 0.42 -5.84 22.34
C TYR A 148 -0.63 -5.47 23.38
N LYS A 149 -1.83 -6.07 23.35
CA LYS A 149 -2.88 -5.83 24.35
C LYS A 149 -2.52 -6.38 25.72
N CYS A 150 -1.65 -7.39 25.77
CA CYS A 150 -1.27 -8.09 27.00
C CYS A 150 0.10 -7.65 27.54
N LYS A 151 0.78 -6.71 26.89
CA LYS A 151 2.15 -6.30 27.24
C LYS A 151 2.31 -5.78 28.68
N ASP A 152 1.25 -5.19 29.23
CA ASP A 152 1.22 -4.63 30.58
C ASP A 152 0.75 -5.66 31.63
N GLU A 153 0.39 -6.89 31.20
CA GLU A 153 0.03 -7.99 32.09
C GLU A 153 1.29 -8.60 32.74
N PRO A 154 1.28 -8.86 34.08
CA PRO A 154 2.46 -9.37 34.79
C PRO A 154 3.04 -10.66 34.20
N TRP A 155 2.17 -11.55 33.70
CA TRP A 155 2.60 -12.83 33.14
C TRP A 155 3.38 -12.69 31.82
N TRP A 156 3.20 -11.60 31.06
CA TRP A 156 3.95 -11.37 29.83
C TRP A 156 5.45 -11.11 30.09
N GLY A 157 5.80 -10.62 31.27
CA GLY A 157 7.18 -10.42 31.70
C GLY A 157 8.05 -11.68 31.68
N TYR A 158 7.42 -12.86 31.76
CA TYR A 158 8.08 -14.17 31.71
C TYR A 158 8.24 -14.71 30.29
N CYS A 159 7.58 -14.12 29.28
CA CYS A 159 7.50 -14.60 27.89
C CYS A 159 8.52 -13.90 26.98
N LYS A 160 9.73 -13.63 27.45
CA LYS A 160 10.76 -12.92 26.64
C LYS A 160 11.24 -13.73 25.45
N GLU A 161 11.41 -15.05 25.61
CA GLU A 161 11.86 -15.94 24.55
C GLU A 161 10.76 -16.11 23.49
N GLU A 162 9.51 -16.27 23.91
CA GLU A 162 8.34 -16.35 23.03
C GLU A 162 8.15 -15.06 22.24
N SER A 163 8.35 -13.91 22.89
CA SER A 163 8.31 -12.60 22.22
C SER A 163 9.40 -12.49 21.14
N ARG A 164 10.61 -12.96 21.43
CA ARG A 164 11.71 -13.01 20.47
C ARG A 164 11.40 -13.96 19.31
N PHE A 165 10.82 -15.13 19.62
CA PHE A 165 10.42 -16.12 18.62
C PHE A 165 9.33 -15.55 17.69
N LEU A 166 8.35 -14.83 18.24
CA LEU A 166 7.32 -14.16 17.46
C LEU A 166 7.90 -13.12 16.48
N ASN A 167 8.92 -12.37 16.89
CA ASN A 167 9.64 -11.47 15.98
C ASN A 167 10.41 -12.26 14.88
N GLY A 168 10.96 -13.42 15.22
CA GLY A 168 11.59 -14.32 14.24
C GLY A 168 10.62 -14.84 13.17
N ILE A 169 9.38 -15.12 13.55
CA ILE A 169 8.31 -15.48 12.59
C ILE A 169 8.07 -14.32 11.62
N PHE A 170 8.00 -13.08 12.13
CA PHE A 170 7.83 -11.91 11.27
C PHE A 170 8.97 -11.77 10.25
N ALA A 171 10.22 -11.92 10.68
CA ALA A 171 11.39 -11.88 9.80
C ALA A 171 11.32 -12.96 8.68
N THR A 172 10.80 -14.13 9.02
CA THR A 172 10.59 -15.22 8.05
C THR A 172 9.53 -14.84 7.03
N LEU A 173 8.42 -14.21 7.45
CA LEU A 173 7.36 -13.74 6.56
C LEU A 173 7.87 -12.64 5.61
N GLU A 174 8.63 -11.68 6.11
CA GLU A 174 9.25 -10.63 5.29
C GLU A 174 10.21 -11.21 4.24
N THR A 175 11.04 -12.18 4.63
CA THR A 175 11.92 -12.90 3.71
C THR A 175 11.11 -13.66 2.65
N SER A 176 10.01 -14.30 3.04
CA SER A 176 9.11 -15.02 2.13
C SER A 176 8.46 -14.09 1.11
N GLU A 177 8.08 -12.86 1.49
CA GLU A 177 7.55 -11.86 0.57
C GLU A 177 8.55 -11.46 -0.51
N ARG A 178 9.80 -11.23 -0.12
CA ARG A 178 10.89 -10.92 -1.06
C ARG A 178 11.16 -12.09 -2.01
N SER A 179 11.22 -13.30 -1.48
CA SER A 179 11.43 -14.53 -2.26
C SER A 179 10.28 -14.78 -3.24
N MET A 180 9.05 -14.50 -2.85
CA MET A 180 7.89 -14.61 -3.74
C MET A 180 8.00 -13.67 -4.94
N LYS A 181 8.43 -12.42 -4.74
CA LYS A 181 8.65 -11.46 -5.83
C LYS A 181 9.75 -11.94 -6.78
N GLU A 182 10.85 -12.43 -6.23
CA GLU A 182 11.97 -12.96 -7.03
C GLU A 182 11.53 -14.18 -7.85
N LEU A 183 10.71 -15.06 -7.27
CA LEU A 183 10.12 -16.18 -7.99
C LEU A 183 9.35 -15.73 -9.24
N PHE A 184 8.47 -14.73 -9.12
CA PHE A 184 7.73 -14.20 -10.27
C PHE A 184 8.63 -13.53 -11.31
N SER A 185 9.70 -12.86 -10.89
CA SER A 185 10.72 -12.33 -11.81
C SER A 185 11.42 -13.44 -12.59
N ASN A 186 11.75 -14.56 -11.94
CA ASN A 186 12.34 -15.73 -12.58
C ASN A 186 11.37 -16.41 -13.55
N ILE A 187 10.08 -16.50 -13.20
CA ILE A 187 9.04 -17.02 -14.09
C ILE A 187 8.90 -16.09 -15.32
N ALA A 188 8.88 -14.79 -15.13
CA ALA A 188 8.84 -13.83 -16.23
C ALA A 188 10.03 -13.99 -17.18
N TYR A 189 11.24 -14.19 -16.64
CA TYR A 189 12.43 -14.46 -17.45
C TYR A 189 12.33 -15.76 -18.26
N LYS A 190 11.84 -16.85 -17.64
CA LYS A 190 11.60 -18.11 -18.36
C LYS A 190 10.60 -17.93 -19.51
N ASN A 191 9.49 -17.22 -19.26
CA ASN A 191 8.49 -16.92 -20.28
C ASN A 191 9.06 -16.03 -21.40
N TYR A 192 9.90 -15.05 -21.07
CA TYR A 192 10.63 -14.26 -22.06
C TYR A 192 11.51 -15.15 -22.98
N LYS A 193 12.26 -16.10 -22.40
CA LYS A 193 13.09 -17.04 -23.15
C LYS A 193 12.27 -17.97 -24.04
N ASN A 194 11.09 -18.37 -23.58
CA ASN A 194 10.19 -19.25 -24.34
C ASN A 194 9.31 -18.48 -25.33
N LYS A 195 9.43 -17.14 -25.42
CA LYS A 195 8.58 -16.26 -26.22
C LYS A 195 7.10 -16.33 -25.87
N ASP A 196 6.77 -16.68 -24.64
CA ASP A 196 5.42 -16.59 -24.10
C ASP A 196 5.20 -15.18 -23.54
N TRP A 197 4.89 -14.26 -24.45
CA TRP A 197 4.87 -12.83 -24.17
C TRP A 197 3.78 -12.41 -23.19
N ALA A 198 2.60 -13.01 -23.28
CA ALA A 198 1.49 -12.72 -22.37
C ALA A 198 1.81 -13.16 -20.95
N ALA A 199 2.38 -14.37 -20.77
CA ALA A 199 2.81 -14.86 -19.48
C ALA A 199 4.02 -14.07 -18.95
N MET A 200 4.95 -13.68 -19.82
CA MET A 200 6.06 -12.81 -19.47
C MET A 200 5.57 -11.49 -18.86
N MET A 201 4.69 -10.77 -19.56
CA MET A 201 4.14 -9.51 -19.08
C MET A 201 3.34 -9.67 -17.78
N ARG A 202 2.51 -10.73 -17.69
CA ARG A 202 1.72 -11.00 -16.48
C ARG A 202 2.60 -11.19 -15.26
N ASN A 203 3.66 -11.99 -15.36
CA ASN A 203 4.54 -12.31 -14.24
C ASN A 203 5.54 -11.18 -13.93
N HIS A 204 5.95 -10.41 -14.96
CA HIS A 204 6.84 -9.26 -14.76
C HIS A 204 6.14 -8.10 -14.04
N PHE A 205 4.94 -7.73 -14.52
CA PHE A 205 4.23 -6.58 -13.95
C PHE A 205 3.41 -6.94 -12.72
N CYS A 206 3.08 -8.22 -12.48
CA CYS A 206 2.30 -8.68 -11.33
C CYS A 206 1.06 -7.81 -11.11
N LEU A 207 0.27 -7.57 -12.18
CA LEU A 207 -0.96 -6.78 -12.17
C LEU A 207 -2.16 -7.67 -12.43
N ARG A 208 -3.33 -7.26 -11.93
CA ARG A 208 -4.61 -7.89 -12.21
C ARG A 208 -5.18 -7.35 -13.51
N PHE A 209 -5.31 -8.21 -14.49
CA PHE A 209 -5.93 -7.91 -15.77
C PHE A 209 -7.33 -8.51 -15.84
N VAL A 210 -8.30 -7.78 -16.40
CA VAL A 210 -9.61 -8.34 -16.78
C VAL A 210 -9.50 -9.14 -18.07
N ASP A 211 -8.51 -8.80 -18.91
CA ASP A 211 -8.11 -9.52 -20.10
C ASP A 211 -6.59 -9.46 -20.19
N SER A 212 -5.97 -10.63 -20.15
CA SER A 212 -4.51 -10.80 -20.19
C SER A 212 -4.01 -11.36 -21.52
N SER A 213 -4.85 -11.32 -22.57
CA SER A 213 -4.45 -11.67 -23.94
C SER A 213 -3.68 -10.52 -24.58
N LEU A 214 -2.74 -10.89 -25.46
CA LEU A 214 -2.11 -9.98 -26.40
C LEU A 214 -2.75 -10.15 -27.78
N GLU A 215 -2.98 -9.07 -28.50
CA GLU A 215 -3.39 -9.12 -29.89
C GLU A 215 -2.29 -9.78 -30.74
N GLU A 216 -2.66 -10.54 -31.75
CA GLU A 216 -1.73 -11.35 -32.57
C GLU A 216 -0.62 -10.52 -33.20
N TRP A 217 -0.91 -9.29 -33.61
CA TRP A 217 0.10 -8.39 -34.16
C TRP A 217 1.19 -8.02 -33.14
N VAL A 218 0.87 -7.90 -31.84
CA VAL A 218 1.87 -7.68 -30.79
C VAL A 218 2.77 -8.90 -30.63
N ILE A 219 2.17 -10.09 -30.64
CA ILE A 219 2.91 -11.36 -30.56
C ILE A 219 3.88 -11.46 -31.74
N ASN A 220 3.39 -11.17 -32.94
CA ASN A 220 4.22 -11.18 -34.14
C ASN A 220 5.33 -10.12 -34.11
N LEU A 221 5.03 -8.90 -33.63
CA LEU A 221 6.02 -7.85 -33.46
C LEU A 221 7.13 -8.27 -32.49
N PHE A 222 6.79 -8.84 -31.33
CA PHE A 222 7.76 -9.31 -30.36
C PHE A 222 8.57 -10.51 -30.86
N ASN A 223 7.96 -11.41 -31.66
CA ASN A 223 8.65 -12.53 -32.26
C ASN A 223 9.68 -12.09 -33.31
N ASN A 224 9.34 -11.07 -34.10
CA ASN A 224 10.18 -10.55 -35.17
C ASN A 224 11.22 -9.54 -34.68
N ASN A 225 10.97 -8.85 -33.57
CA ASN A 225 11.88 -7.87 -33.00
C ASN A 225 12.11 -8.11 -31.50
N ASN A 226 13.17 -8.85 -31.21
CA ASN A 226 13.53 -9.19 -29.85
C ASN A 226 13.92 -7.96 -29.00
N ASP A 227 14.39 -6.87 -29.61
CA ASP A 227 14.76 -5.67 -28.84
C ASP A 227 13.51 -4.97 -28.28
N ILE A 228 12.42 -4.95 -29.04
CA ILE A 228 11.12 -4.47 -28.54
C ILE A 228 10.66 -5.35 -27.37
N ALA A 229 10.61 -6.68 -27.55
CA ALA A 229 10.22 -7.58 -26.46
C ALA A 229 11.10 -7.45 -25.22
N LYS A 230 12.41 -7.24 -25.40
CA LYS A 230 13.38 -7.02 -24.33
C LYS A 230 13.14 -5.68 -23.62
N ALA A 231 12.75 -4.62 -24.34
CA ALA A 231 12.41 -3.33 -23.75
C ALA A 231 11.21 -3.47 -22.81
N TYR A 232 10.17 -4.21 -23.21
CA TYR A 232 9.01 -4.51 -22.34
C TYR A 232 9.39 -5.36 -21.13
N TYR A 233 10.22 -6.37 -21.30
CA TYR A 233 10.72 -7.20 -20.18
C TYR A 233 11.59 -6.38 -19.20
N ARG A 234 12.32 -5.37 -19.67
CA ARG A 234 13.18 -4.53 -18.83
C ARG A 234 12.50 -3.28 -18.29
N PHE A 235 11.27 -3.02 -18.71
CA PHE A 235 10.55 -1.83 -18.27
C PHE A 235 10.33 -1.86 -16.76
N ASP A 236 10.57 -0.73 -16.10
CA ASP A 236 10.41 -0.63 -14.65
C ASP A 236 8.93 -0.73 -14.23
N ARG A 237 8.61 -1.81 -13.51
CA ARG A 237 7.28 -2.03 -12.93
C ARG A 237 6.83 -0.88 -12.03
N SER A 238 7.75 -0.32 -11.26
CA SER A 238 7.43 0.76 -10.31
C SER A 238 6.99 2.02 -11.04
N ALA A 239 7.64 2.36 -12.16
CA ALA A 239 7.26 3.49 -13.01
C ALA A 239 5.83 3.31 -13.57
N LEU A 240 5.50 2.10 -14.05
CA LEU A 240 4.16 1.78 -14.54
C LEU A 240 3.09 1.96 -13.45
N ILE A 241 3.33 1.41 -12.26
CA ILE A 241 2.38 1.49 -11.15
C ILE A 241 2.21 2.94 -10.68
N LYS A 242 3.27 3.72 -10.61
CA LYS A 242 3.20 5.16 -10.26
C LYS A 242 2.26 5.91 -11.20
N VAL A 243 2.36 5.69 -12.49
CA VAL A 243 1.47 6.29 -13.49
C VAL A 243 0.02 5.81 -13.31
N LEU A 244 -0.19 4.51 -13.14
CA LEU A 244 -1.53 3.96 -12.91
C LEU A 244 -2.18 4.43 -11.62
N CYS A 245 -1.41 4.66 -10.54
CA CYS A 245 -1.91 5.19 -9.27
C CYS A 245 -2.26 6.69 -9.36
N GLN A 246 -1.59 7.44 -10.22
CA GLN A 246 -1.85 8.87 -10.41
C GLN A 246 -3.03 9.15 -11.33
N SER A 247 -3.51 8.15 -12.08
CA SER A 247 -4.63 8.31 -13.00
C SER A 247 -5.90 8.77 -12.28
N PRO A 248 -6.57 9.85 -12.75
CA PRO A 248 -7.82 10.34 -12.17
C PRO A 248 -8.99 9.44 -12.53
N ILE A 249 -8.84 8.62 -13.56
CA ILE A 249 -9.90 7.73 -14.04
C ILE A 249 -9.70 6.30 -13.56
N THR A 250 -10.82 5.65 -13.25
CA THR A 250 -10.87 4.21 -12.99
C THR A 250 -11.32 3.48 -14.24
N PHE A 251 -10.50 2.53 -14.69
CA PHE A 251 -10.84 1.66 -15.83
C PHE A 251 -10.42 0.21 -15.57
N LYS A 252 -11.03 -0.70 -16.27
CA LYS A 252 -10.68 -2.12 -16.19
C LYS A 252 -9.39 -2.36 -16.96
N LEU A 253 -8.30 -2.63 -16.27
CA LEU A 253 -6.99 -2.80 -16.87
C LEU A 253 -6.94 -4.07 -17.72
N ARG A 254 -6.59 -3.91 -19.00
CA ARG A 254 -6.27 -5.00 -19.95
C ARG A 254 -4.78 -4.99 -20.22
N MET A 255 -4.24 -6.12 -20.66
CA MET A 255 -2.81 -6.19 -21.01
C MET A 255 -2.45 -5.25 -22.16
N MET A 256 -3.33 -5.08 -23.13
CA MET A 256 -3.16 -4.13 -24.22
C MET A 256 -3.05 -2.67 -23.74
N HIS A 257 -3.74 -2.29 -22.64
CA HIS A 257 -3.52 -0.95 -22.04
C HIS A 257 -2.08 -0.78 -21.59
N VAL A 258 -1.49 -1.81 -20.99
CA VAL A 258 -0.08 -1.79 -20.55
C VAL A 258 0.87 -1.73 -21.72
N VAL A 259 0.59 -2.46 -22.82
CA VAL A 259 1.40 -2.38 -24.04
C VAL A 259 1.48 -0.94 -24.55
N PHE A 260 0.33 -0.29 -24.76
CA PHE A 260 0.33 1.08 -25.25
C PHE A 260 0.88 2.08 -24.26
N LEU A 261 0.58 1.92 -22.95
CA LEU A 261 1.05 2.81 -21.89
C LEU A 261 2.59 2.80 -21.80
N ILE A 262 3.21 1.62 -21.79
CA ILE A 262 4.66 1.48 -21.78
C ILE A 262 5.27 2.09 -23.04
N ASN A 263 4.66 1.86 -24.21
CA ASN A 263 5.13 2.45 -25.45
C ASN A 263 5.11 3.99 -25.39
N ARG A 264 4.05 4.59 -24.88
CA ARG A 264 3.95 6.05 -24.69
C ARG A 264 4.99 6.59 -23.69
N MET A 265 5.26 5.83 -22.62
CA MET A 265 6.23 6.23 -21.59
C MET A 265 7.68 6.17 -22.08
N SER A 266 8.00 5.33 -23.07
CA SER A 266 9.38 5.02 -23.47
C SER A 266 9.65 5.14 -24.97
N ASN A 267 8.62 5.41 -25.77
CA ASN A 267 8.70 5.52 -27.24
C ASN A 267 9.46 4.35 -27.89
N ILE A 268 9.03 3.10 -27.58
CA ILE A 268 9.72 1.88 -27.96
C ILE A 268 9.52 1.56 -29.46
N SER A 269 8.30 1.80 -29.99
CA SER A 269 7.96 1.41 -31.36
C SER A 269 6.86 2.30 -31.97
N ASP A 270 7.16 2.89 -33.12
CA ASP A 270 6.17 3.65 -33.91
C ASP A 270 5.03 2.76 -34.43
N GLU A 271 5.31 1.48 -34.69
CA GLU A 271 4.28 0.51 -35.11
C GLU A 271 3.22 0.34 -34.04
N ILE A 272 3.61 0.28 -32.74
CA ILE A 272 2.65 0.21 -31.63
C ILE A 272 1.85 1.51 -31.55
N THR A 273 2.48 2.67 -31.71
CA THR A 273 1.81 3.97 -31.73
C THR A 273 0.76 4.04 -32.85
N ALA A 274 1.10 3.56 -34.05
CA ALA A 274 0.20 3.57 -35.20
C ALA A 274 -1.02 2.66 -35.03
N LYS A 275 -0.94 1.63 -34.19
CA LYS A 275 -2.03 0.68 -33.90
C LYS A 275 -2.97 1.14 -32.79
N GLU A 276 -2.69 2.28 -32.15
CA GLU A 276 -3.49 2.78 -31.05
C GLU A 276 -4.85 3.30 -31.53
N LYS A 277 -5.94 2.61 -31.12
CA LYS A 277 -7.32 2.96 -31.47
C LYS A 277 -7.76 4.25 -30.74
N PRO A 278 -8.68 5.05 -31.32
CA PRO A 278 -9.15 6.30 -30.70
C PRO A 278 -9.64 6.15 -29.25
N THR A 279 -10.41 5.11 -28.95
CA THR A 279 -10.88 4.81 -27.58
C THR A 279 -9.75 4.49 -26.62
N MET A 280 -8.70 3.81 -27.09
CA MET A 280 -7.50 3.55 -26.31
C MET A 280 -6.76 4.84 -26.06
N LYS A 281 -6.60 5.67 -27.09
CA LYS A 281 -5.94 6.97 -26.99
C LYS A 281 -6.59 7.86 -25.94
N GLU A 282 -7.93 7.97 -25.97
CA GLU A 282 -8.68 8.75 -24.99
C GLU A 282 -8.44 8.30 -23.55
N ILE A 283 -8.46 6.98 -23.28
CA ILE A 283 -8.17 6.42 -21.96
C ILE A 283 -6.74 6.78 -21.52
N LEU A 284 -5.76 6.58 -22.41
CA LEU A 284 -4.36 6.76 -22.06
C LEU A 284 -3.94 8.24 -21.96
N ASP A 285 -4.58 9.13 -22.72
CA ASP A 285 -4.39 10.57 -22.58
C ASP A 285 -4.77 11.02 -21.15
N ASN A 286 -5.92 10.55 -20.66
CA ASN A 286 -6.33 10.83 -19.29
C ASN A 286 -5.41 10.20 -18.21
N VAL A 287 -4.67 9.15 -18.53
CA VAL A 287 -3.71 8.51 -17.59
C VAL A 287 -2.38 9.25 -17.54
N ILE A 288 -1.92 9.84 -18.63
CA ILE A 288 -0.58 10.43 -18.77
C ILE A 288 -0.57 11.95 -18.54
N ASP A 289 -1.66 12.67 -18.82
CA ASP A 289 -1.76 14.14 -18.68
C ASP A 289 -1.50 14.67 -17.25
N LEU A 290 -1.41 13.80 -16.27
CA LEU A 290 -1.05 14.14 -14.89
C LEU A 290 0.47 14.23 -14.65
N LYS A 291 1.31 14.18 -15.69
CA LYS A 291 2.78 14.32 -15.56
C LYS A 291 3.27 15.77 -15.64
N GLN A 292 2.37 16.73 -15.85
CA GLN A 292 2.67 18.15 -15.72
C GLN A 292 2.15 18.65 -14.36
#